data_0e32684bc6a7d88f3e070c85db458905
#
_entry.id   0e32684bc6a7d88f3e070c85db458905
#
_cell.length_a   1.000
_cell.length_b   1.000
_cell.length_c   1.000
_cell.angle_alpha   90.00
_cell.angle_beta   90.00
_cell.angle_gamma   90.00
#
_symmetry.space_group_name_H-M   'P 1'
#
loop_
_entity.id
_entity.type
_entity.pdbx_description
1 polymer ?
#
loop_
_entity_poly.entity_id
_entity_poly.type
_entity_poly.pdbx_seq_one_letter_code
_entity_poly.pdbx_strand_id
1 'polypeptide(L)'
;MGLTYEIAAGRVLAPFFGTSLLSWTTVIATVLGGFSLGSALGGVVAERPRAVALRNVRSALVATAVLMTVSPTLLGLMHSWGARGTDGMMLSVFLVFFPASVCVTLPSPLLAKLAIEARPGREGSSLGFVLAAGSVGAIIGAILAGFVTLPLIGSTATFAACGAVALLCLPFLRGGQWGSPSVTIAAVGFVAFAGLAGSPACQYESGLSCLHVVQRGPEIRLVSDGTLQAAERVAPVESDDGTVGLVLSYTEWLWARMDRDLGPEASVLFVGGGGYTLPTKLLASRPKAQAVAVEIDPLVTQVVRVHMPAAAEMIAQQGYDASEYEVADGQLGIVHADGRVYLNETGQRFDAAVMDAFSSGSVPAHLVTREAFARLREIVDGPVYVNLLDKPDGPLARGVHAILREHYPHVETVQGHVNARGQTNILLAASLQPFEPLDILPDGYGSTQISDARVFTDNRGWVGHR
;
A
#
# COMPACT_ATOMS: atom_id res chain seq x y z
N MET A 1 -16.67 7.87 -12.32
CA MET A 1 -16.45 8.93 -11.31
C MET A 1 -16.63 8.41 -9.87
N GLY A 2 -17.79 7.91 -9.43
CA GLY A 2 -17.99 7.42 -8.06
C GLY A 2 -17.01 6.31 -7.66
N LEU A 3 -16.87 5.27 -8.47
CA LEU A 3 -15.95 4.16 -8.18
C LEU A 3 -14.47 4.56 -8.32
N THR A 4 -14.15 5.45 -9.27
CA THR A 4 -12.82 6.06 -9.36
C THR A 4 -12.45 6.80 -8.08
N TYR A 5 -13.39 7.57 -7.54
CA TYR A 5 -13.24 8.29 -6.28
C TYR A 5 -13.04 7.35 -5.10
N GLU A 6 -13.78 6.25 -5.03
CA GLU A 6 -13.68 5.22 -3.99
C GLU A 6 -12.28 4.58 -3.97
N ILE A 7 -11.78 4.18 -5.15
CA ILE A 7 -10.45 3.57 -5.27
C ILE A 7 -9.36 4.59 -4.90
N ALA A 8 -9.48 5.82 -5.37
CA ALA A 8 -8.56 6.90 -5.01
C ALA A 8 -8.58 7.22 -3.51
N ALA A 9 -9.77 7.12 -2.85
CA ALA A 9 -9.90 7.32 -1.41
C ALA A 9 -9.12 6.29 -0.62
N GLY A 10 -9.15 5.01 -1.01
CA GLY A 10 -8.32 3.98 -0.39
C GLY A 10 -6.82 4.28 -0.50
N ARG A 11 -6.38 4.82 -1.64
CA ARG A 11 -4.97 5.18 -1.86
C ARG A 11 -4.52 6.40 -1.06
N VAL A 12 -5.29 7.49 -1.10
CA VAL A 12 -4.91 8.72 -0.38
C VAL A 12 -4.92 8.55 1.15
N LEU A 13 -5.59 7.51 1.64
CA LEU A 13 -5.62 7.18 3.07
C LEU A 13 -4.31 6.55 3.55
N ALA A 14 -3.60 5.84 2.65
CA ALA A 14 -2.41 5.05 2.96
C ALA A 14 -1.30 5.82 3.73
N PRO A 15 -0.86 7.02 3.31
CA PRO A 15 0.19 7.77 4.01
C PRO A 15 -0.17 8.17 5.44
N PHE A 16 -1.47 8.29 5.76
CA PHE A 16 -1.95 8.76 7.06
C PHE A 16 -2.33 7.65 8.02
N PHE A 17 -2.97 6.60 7.52
CA PHE A 17 -3.58 5.53 8.33
C PHE A 17 -3.15 4.12 7.92
N GLY A 18 -2.33 4.00 6.89
CA GLY A 18 -1.89 2.74 6.31
C GLY A 18 -2.97 2.04 5.47
N THR A 19 -2.56 0.97 4.80
CA THR A 19 -3.45 0.09 4.03
C THR A 19 -3.76 -1.15 4.85
N SER A 20 -5.02 -1.36 5.21
CA SER A 20 -5.47 -2.51 5.97
C SER A 20 -6.88 -2.90 5.54
N LEU A 21 -7.30 -4.12 5.87
CA LEU A 21 -8.69 -4.53 5.65
C LEU A 21 -9.67 -3.55 6.31
N LEU A 22 -9.34 -3.03 7.49
CA LEU A 22 -10.16 -2.07 8.21
C LEU A 22 -10.27 -0.73 7.47
N SER A 23 -9.15 -0.20 6.93
CA SER A 23 -9.13 1.04 6.16
C SER A 23 -10.01 0.90 4.90
N TRP A 24 -9.82 -0.17 4.14
CA TRP A 24 -10.63 -0.46 2.95
C TRP A 24 -12.11 -0.63 3.27
N THR A 25 -12.44 -1.41 4.31
CA THR A 25 -13.84 -1.62 4.75
C THR A 25 -14.48 -0.29 5.14
N THR A 26 -13.77 0.57 5.86
CA THR A 26 -14.28 1.89 6.27
C THR A 26 -14.55 2.80 5.07
N VAL A 27 -13.64 2.84 4.09
CA VAL A 27 -13.84 3.62 2.86
C VAL A 27 -15.04 3.10 2.08
N ILE A 28 -15.09 1.81 1.79
CA ILE A 28 -16.17 1.17 1.02
C ILE A 28 -17.52 1.41 1.71
N ALA A 29 -17.62 1.13 3.02
CA ALA A 29 -18.87 1.33 3.76
C ALA A 29 -19.32 2.79 3.78
N THR A 30 -18.38 3.73 3.94
CA THR A 30 -18.70 5.17 3.94
C THR A 30 -19.17 5.64 2.56
N VAL A 31 -18.48 5.28 1.51
CA VAL A 31 -18.81 5.70 0.13
C VAL A 31 -20.14 5.09 -0.32
N LEU A 32 -20.34 3.78 -0.09
CA LEU A 32 -21.61 3.12 -0.42
C LEU A 32 -22.77 3.63 0.42
N GLY A 33 -22.55 3.92 1.70
CA GLY A 33 -23.53 4.59 2.55
C GLY A 33 -23.93 5.97 2.02
N GLY A 34 -22.94 6.75 1.57
CA GLY A 34 -23.16 8.02 0.90
C GLY A 34 -23.94 7.87 -0.41
N PHE A 35 -23.61 6.87 -1.24
CA PHE A 35 -24.37 6.57 -2.48
C PHE A 35 -25.82 6.21 -2.19
N SER A 36 -26.07 5.46 -1.15
CA SER A 36 -27.43 5.05 -0.75
C SER A 36 -28.25 6.28 -0.32
N LEU A 37 -27.69 7.12 0.56
CA LEU A 37 -28.36 8.34 1.00
C LEU A 37 -28.55 9.33 -0.15
N GLY A 38 -27.54 9.52 -1.00
CA GLY A 38 -27.60 10.40 -2.16
C GLY A 38 -28.67 9.98 -3.17
N SER A 39 -28.81 8.67 -3.41
CA SER A 39 -29.89 8.15 -4.25
C SER A 39 -31.27 8.36 -3.64
N ALA A 40 -31.43 8.15 -2.33
CA ALA A 40 -32.70 8.40 -1.64
C ALA A 40 -33.08 9.91 -1.71
N LEU A 41 -32.15 10.81 -1.39
CA LEU A 41 -32.38 12.27 -1.49
C LEU A 41 -32.61 12.71 -2.94
N GLY A 42 -31.91 12.10 -3.90
CA GLY A 42 -32.11 12.32 -5.34
C GLY A 42 -33.52 11.95 -5.80
N GLY A 43 -34.13 10.90 -5.24
CA GLY A 43 -35.52 10.55 -5.45
C GLY A 43 -36.46 11.67 -5.05
N VAL A 44 -36.31 12.20 -3.83
CA VAL A 44 -37.10 13.34 -3.33
C VAL A 44 -36.90 14.60 -4.20
N VAL A 45 -35.68 14.84 -4.68
CA VAL A 45 -35.38 15.96 -5.58
C VAL A 45 -36.06 15.76 -6.94
N ALA A 46 -36.10 14.51 -7.46
CA ALA A 46 -36.73 14.20 -8.75
C ALA A 46 -38.26 14.38 -8.76
N GLU A 47 -38.91 14.36 -7.59
CA GLU A 47 -40.36 14.63 -7.44
C GLU A 47 -40.70 16.14 -7.57
N ARG A 48 -39.72 17.02 -7.40
CA ARG A 48 -39.96 18.48 -7.49
C ARG A 48 -40.19 18.93 -8.93
N PRO A 49 -40.76 20.13 -9.13
CA PRO A 49 -40.89 20.75 -10.46
C PRO A 49 -39.55 20.68 -11.22
N ARG A 50 -39.58 20.32 -12.51
CA ARG A 50 -38.39 20.03 -13.34
C ARG A 50 -37.31 21.11 -13.24
N ALA A 51 -37.69 22.40 -13.23
CA ALA A 51 -36.74 23.50 -13.12
C ALA A 51 -35.99 23.51 -11.77
N VAL A 52 -36.68 23.19 -10.68
CA VAL A 52 -36.11 23.10 -9.33
C VAL A 52 -35.22 21.84 -9.21
N ALA A 53 -35.70 20.70 -9.71
CA ALA A 53 -34.96 19.46 -9.71
C ALA A 53 -33.63 19.61 -10.48
N LEU A 54 -33.64 20.18 -11.67
CA LEU A 54 -32.44 20.43 -12.48
C LEU A 54 -31.47 21.40 -11.78
N ARG A 55 -31.98 22.44 -11.14
CA ARG A 55 -31.15 23.37 -10.36
C ARG A 55 -30.45 22.66 -9.21
N ASN A 56 -31.18 21.83 -8.44
CA ASN A 56 -30.63 21.11 -7.31
C ASN A 56 -29.56 20.08 -7.76
N VAL A 57 -29.80 19.38 -8.86
CA VAL A 57 -28.84 18.43 -9.44
C VAL A 57 -27.58 19.12 -9.93
N ARG A 58 -27.69 20.29 -10.57
CA ARG A 58 -26.54 21.11 -10.94
C ARG A 58 -25.73 21.56 -9.73
N SER A 59 -26.40 22.03 -8.68
CA SER A 59 -25.73 22.39 -7.42
C SER A 59 -25.03 21.20 -6.78
N ALA A 60 -25.65 20.01 -6.83
CA ALA A 60 -25.02 18.78 -6.34
C ALA A 60 -23.77 18.41 -7.15
N LEU A 61 -23.79 18.55 -8.48
CA LEU A 61 -22.59 18.30 -9.30
C LEU A 61 -21.47 19.31 -9.02
N VAL A 62 -21.79 20.59 -8.80
CA VAL A 62 -20.80 21.60 -8.40
C VAL A 62 -20.25 21.27 -7.01
N ALA A 63 -21.10 20.89 -6.06
CA ALA A 63 -20.66 20.44 -4.73
C ALA A 63 -19.78 19.18 -4.81
N THR A 64 -20.17 18.21 -5.64
CA THR A 64 -19.35 17.02 -5.91
C THR A 64 -17.96 17.40 -6.41
N ALA A 65 -17.88 18.31 -7.38
CA ALA A 65 -16.60 18.75 -7.94
C ALA A 65 -15.68 19.35 -6.88
N VAL A 66 -16.20 20.24 -6.05
CA VAL A 66 -15.43 20.89 -4.98
C VAL A 66 -15.04 19.88 -3.89
N LEU A 67 -16.01 19.09 -3.39
CA LEU A 67 -15.79 18.16 -2.30
C LEU A 67 -14.81 17.06 -2.69
N MET A 68 -14.92 16.48 -3.89
CA MET A 68 -13.97 15.49 -4.37
C MET A 68 -12.57 16.10 -4.48
N THR A 69 -12.45 17.27 -5.08
CA THR A 69 -11.15 17.92 -5.29
C THR A 69 -10.45 18.28 -3.97
N VAL A 70 -11.19 18.71 -2.95
CA VAL A 70 -10.60 19.11 -1.67
C VAL A 70 -10.32 17.94 -0.73
N SER A 71 -10.83 16.74 -1.03
CA SER A 71 -10.73 15.57 -0.14
C SER A 71 -9.32 15.25 0.34
N PRO A 72 -8.26 15.21 -0.50
CA PRO A 72 -6.91 14.95 -0.04
C PRO A 72 -6.41 16.00 0.96
N THR A 73 -6.68 17.25 0.71
CA THR A 73 -6.29 18.37 1.60
C THR A 73 -7.01 18.29 2.94
N LEU A 74 -8.32 18.01 2.95
CA LEU A 74 -9.09 17.83 4.18
C LEU A 74 -8.59 16.66 5.00
N LEU A 75 -8.25 15.54 4.36
CA LEU A 75 -7.69 14.38 5.04
C LEU A 75 -6.35 14.72 5.72
N GLY A 76 -5.45 15.39 5.01
CA GLY A 76 -4.17 15.86 5.58
C GLY A 76 -4.38 16.84 6.75
N LEU A 77 -5.35 17.73 6.64
CA LEU A 77 -5.71 18.67 7.71
C LEU A 77 -6.24 17.94 8.96
N MET A 78 -7.14 16.97 8.81
CA MET A 78 -7.65 16.18 9.93
C MET A 78 -6.53 15.39 10.62
N HIS A 79 -5.61 14.82 9.84
CA HIS A 79 -4.45 14.15 10.39
C HIS A 79 -3.54 15.12 11.17
N SER A 80 -3.31 16.33 10.66
CA SER A 80 -2.51 17.37 11.34
C SER A 80 -3.18 17.88 12.64
N TRP A 81 -4.49 17.85 12.73
CA TRP A 81 -5.26 18.15 13.95
C TRP A 81 -5.28 17.01 14.97
N GLY A 82 -4.59 15.91 14.69
CA GLY A 82 -4.42 14.82 15.64
C GLY A 82 -5.41 13.65 15.45
N ALA A 83 -6.13 13.58 14.34
CA ALA A 83 -6.91 12.40 13.98
C ALA A 83 -5.95 11.22 13.72
N ARG A 84 -5.84 10.31 14.69
CA ARG A 84 -4.93 9.15 14.65
C ARG A 84 -5.64 7.90 15.15
N GLY A 85 -5.04 6.75 14.86
CA GLY A 85 -5.62 5.46 15.24
C GLY A 85 -6.92 5.15 14.49
N THR A 86 -7.61 4.11 14.92
CA THR A 86 -8.83 3.61 14.25
C THR A 86 -9.97 4.60 14.30
N ASP A 87 -10.21 5.22 15.45
CA ASP A 87 -11.33 6.16 15.63
C ASP A 87 -11.11 7.44 14.81
N GLY A 88 -9.87 7.97 14.83
CA GLY A 88 -9.50 9.12 14.01
C GLY A 88 -9.60 8.83 12.51
N MET A 89 -9.25 7.63 12.08
CA MET A 89 -9.42 7.17 10.72
C MET A 89 -10.90 7.11 10.31
N MET A 90 -11.74 6.45 11.09
CA MET A 90 -13.17 6.32 10.80
C MET A 90 -13.86 7.68 10.71
N LEU A 91 -13.55 8.58 11.65
CA LEU A 91 -14.08 9.93 11.65
C LEU A 91 -13.62 10.73 10.42
N SER A 92 -12.33 10.66 10.08
CA SER A 92 -11.77 11.36 8.92
C SER A 92 -12.38 10.86 7.62
N VAL A 93 -12.46 9.54 7.44
CA VAL A 93 -13.06 8.93 6.25
C VAL A 93 -14.51 9.34 6.09
N PHE A 94 -15.29 9.30 7.18
CA PHE A 94 -16.68 9.68 7.16
C PHE A 94 -16.87 11.18 6.82
N LEU A 95 -16.16 12.07 7.48
CA LEU A 95 -16.32 13.52 7.27
C LEU A 95 -15.84 13.96 5.89
N VAL A 96 -14.79 13.34 5.36
CA VAL A 96 -14.19 13.74 4.08
C VAL A 96 -14.92 13.11 2.89
N PHE A 97 -15.20 11.80 2.93
CA PHE A 97 -15.67 11.09 1.74
C PHE A 97 -17.19 10.95 1.66
N PHE A 98 -17.90 10.91 2.80
CA PHE A 98 -19.35 10.72 2.81
C PHE A 98 -20.12 11.87 2.11
N PRO A 99 -19.84 13.16 2.34
CA PRO A 99 -20.59 14.25 1.70
C PRO A 99 -20.44 14.25 0.18
N ALA A 100 -19.24 14.01 -0.33
CA ALA A 100 -18.98 13.91 -1.77
C ALA A 100 -19.74 12.74 -2.40
N SER A 101 -19.78 11.60 -1.69
CA SER A 101 -20.49 10.39 -2.11
C SER A 101 -22.00 10.58 -2.17
N VAL A 102 -22.56 11.33 -1.25
CA VAL A 102 -24.00 11.74 -1.29
C VAL A 102 -24.27 12.60 -2.53
N CYS A 103 -23.44 13.60 -2.77
CA CYS A 103 -23.67 14.55 -3.86
C CYS A 103 -23.56 13.90 -5.25
N VAL A 104 -22.62 12.97 -5.43
CA VAL A 104 -22.35 12.33 -6.75
C VAL A 104 -23.48 11.46 -7.26
N THR A 105 -24.26 10.84 -6.37
CA THR A 105 -25.37 9.94 -6.75
C THR A 105 -26.73 10.61 -6.81
N LEU A 106 -26.86 11.81 -6.24
CA LEU A 106 -28.09 12.59 -6.23
C LEU A 106 -28.70 12.84 -7.64
N PRO A 107 -27.91 13.00 -8.73
CA PRO A 107 -28.45 13.13 -10.09
C PRO A 107 -29.16 11.88 -10.63
N SER A 108 -28.82 10.68 -10.16
CA SER A 108 -29.20 9.40 -10.76
C SER A 108 -30.73 9.20 -10.85
N PRO A 109 -31.54 9.44 -9.79
CA PRO A 109 -32.99 9.26 -9.87
C PRO A 109 -33.68 10.25 -10.82
N LEU A 110 -33.20 11.49 -10.92
CA LEU A 110 -33.71 12.44 -11.89
C LEU A 110 -33.44 12.00 -13.32
N LEU A 111 -32.24 11.49 -13.61
CA LEU A 111 -31.90 10.96 -14.94
C LEU A 111 -32.76 9.74 -15.29
N ALA A 112 -33.00 8.86 -14.35
CA ALA A 112 -33.91 7.71 -14.53
C ALA A 112 -35.35 8.19 -14.85
N LYS A 113 -35.88 9.15 -14.09
CA LYS A 113 -37.19 9.75 -14.33
C LYS A 113 -37.29 10.36 -15.72
N LEU A 114 -36.31 11.18 -16.11
CA LEU A 114 -36.30 11.81 -17.43
C LEU A 114 -36.21 10.79 -18.58
N ALA A 115 -35.45 9.69 -18.38
CA ALA A 115 -35.37 8.62 -19.37
C ALA A 115 -36.72 7.86 -19.54
N ILE A 116 -37.44 7.67 -18.45
CA ILE A 116 -38.79 7.05 -18.46
C ILE A 116 -39.77 7.99 -19.14
N GLU A 117 -39.81 9.26 -18.76
CA GLU A 117 -40.72 10.27 -19.37
C GLU A 117 -40.46 10.45 -20.87
N ALA A 118 -39.23 10.28 -21.33
CA ALA A 118 -38.85 10.41 -22.74
C ALA A 118 -39.36 9.28 -23.63
N ARG A 119 -39.78 8.13 -23.07
CA ARG A 119 -40.24 6.93 -23.81
C ARG A 119 -41.45 6.27 -23.14
N PRO A 120 -42.64 6.88 -23.21
CA PRO A 120 -43.87 6.29 -22.65
C PRO A 120 -44.14 4.92 -23.23
N GLY A 121 -44.56 3.96 -22.39
CA GLY A 121 -44.80 2.56 -22.77
C GLY A 121 -43.55 1.68 -22.84
N ARG A 122 -42.35 2.23 -22.50
CA ARG A 122 -41.09 1.51 -22.42
C ARG A 122 -40.33 1.79 -21.12
N GLU A 123 -41.07 1.95 -20.03
CA GLU A 123 -40.52 2.40 -18.73
C GLU A 123 -39.45 1.44 -18.22
N GLY A 124 -39.71 0.12 -18.29
CA GLY A 124 -38.75 -0.91 -17.85
C GLY A 124 -37.42 -0.89 -18.63
N SER A 125 -37.51 -0.75 -19.98
CA SER A 125 -36.31 -0.69 -20.81
C SER A 125 -35.52 0.61 -20.62
N SER A 126 -36.20 1.73 -20.40
CA SER A 126 -35.58 3.01 -20.13
C SER A 126 -34.85 3.02 -18.77
N LEU A 127 -35.46 2.46 -17.73
CA LEU A 127 -34.84 2.29 -16.43
C LEU A 127 -33.65 1.33 -16.51
N GLY A 128 -33.82 0.19 -17.17
CA GLY A 128 -32.76 -0.80 -17.38
C GLY A 128 -31.54 -0.21 -18.10
N PHE A 129 -31.78 0.63 -19.11
CA PHE A 129 -30.70 1.33 -19.82
C PHE A 129 -29.91 2.29 -18.92
N VAL A 130 -30.59 3.09 -18.07
CA VAL A 130 -29.92 4.01 -17.13
C VAL A 130 -29.08 3.25 -16.10
N LEU A 131 -29.63 2.15 -15.56
CA LEU A 131 -28.92 1.30 -14.61
C LEU A 131 -27.71 0.64 -15.26
N ALA A 132 -27.87 0.08 -16.48
CA ALA A 132 -26.77 -0.51 -17.23
C ALA A 132 -25.68 0.50 -17.57
N ALA A 133 -26.05 1.71 -18.01
CA ALA A 133 -25.08 2.79 -18.26
C ALA A 133 -24.32 3.19 -17.01
N GLY A 134 -25.00 3.24 -15.86
CA GLY A 134 -24.35 3.48 -14.55
C GLY A 134 -23.33 2.41 -14.21
N SER A 135 -23.69 1.13 -14.39
CA SER A 135 -22.80 -0.01 -14.12
C SER A 135 -21.59 -0.03 -15.06
N VAL A 136 -21.81 0.19 -16.37
CA VAL A 136 -20.72 0.30 -17.34
C VAL A 136 -19.79 1.46 -17.01
N GLY A 137 -20.35 2.63 -16.65
CA GLY A 137 -19.56 3.77 -16.21
C GLY A 137 -18.76 3.49 -14.94
N ALA A 138 -19.28 2.69 -14.01
CA ALA A 138 -18.58 2.27 -12.80
C ALA A 138 -17.40 1.34 -13.15
N ILE A 139 -17.58 0.36 -14.03
CA ILE A 139 -16.54 -0.55 -14.51
C ILE A 139 -15.42 0.24 -15.20
N ILE A 140 -15.77 1.11 -16.14
CA ILE A 140 -14.79 1.96 -16.84
C ILE A 140 -14.05 2.83 -15.82
N GLY A 141 -14.76 3.43 -14.85
CA GLY A 141 -14.15 4.25 -13.81
C GLY A 141 -13.18 3.47 -12.92
N ALA A 142 -13.46 2.22 -12.59
CA ALA A 142 -12.57 1.35 -11.83
C ALA A 142 -11.30 1.01 -12.61
N ILE A 143 -11.45 0.61 -13.89
CA ILE A 143 -10.31 0.29 -14.76
C ILE A 143 -9.42 1.54 -14.95
N LEU A 144 -10.03 2.70 -15.24
CA LEU A 144 -9.29 3.95 -15.37
C LEU A 144 -8.56 4.33 -14.08
N ALA A 145 -9.19 4.13 -12.92
CA ALA A 145 -8.54 4.43 -11.64
C ALA A 145 -7.31 3.57 -11.43
N GLY A 146 -7.45 2.25 -11.52
CA GLY A 146 -6.36 1.33 -11.17
C GLY A 146 -5.22 1.28 -12.20
N PHE A 147 -5.54 1.36 -13.49
CA PHE A 147 -4.54 1.16 -14.54
C PHE A 147 -4.03 2.44 -15.21
N VAL A 148 -4.75 3.56 -15.06
CA VAL A 148 -4.41 4.80 -15.79
C VAL A 148 -4.19 5.97 -14.83
N THR A 149 -5.22 6.41 -14.09
CA THR A 149 -5.12 7.69 -13.39
C THR A 149 -4.20 7.61 -12.17
N LEU A 150 -4.37 6.62 -11.31
CA LEU A 150 -3.49 6.49 -10.14
C LEU A 150 -2.02 6.26 -10.52
N PRO A 151 -1.66 5.35 -11.45
CA PRO A 151 -0.26 5.16 -11.82
C PRO A 151 0.36 6.32 -12.59
N LEU A 152 -0.42 7.07 -13.40
CA LEU A 152 0.14 8.11 -14.27
C LEU A 152 0.09 9.52 -13.69
N ILE A 153 -0.97 9.87 -12.94
CA ILE A 153 -1.16 11.23 -12.44
C ILE A 153 -1.28 11.29 -10.91
N GLY A 154 -1.27 10.14 -10.22
CA GLY A 154 -1.35 10.04 -8.77
C GLY A 154 -2.74 10.30 -8.19
N SER A 155 -2.87 10.11 -6.87
CA SER A 155 -4.16 10.20 -6.17
C SER A 155 -4.73 11.63 -6.19
N THR A 156 -3.93 12.64 -5.87
CA THR A 156 -4.38 14.04 -5.78
C THR A 156 -4.96 14.55 -7.09
N ALA A 157 -4.26 14.32 -8.22
CA ALA A 157 -4.75 14.71 -9.53
C ALA A 157 -5.98 13.88 -9.97
N THR A 158 -6.08 12.61 -9.55
CA THR A 158 -7.27 11.78 -9.79
C THR A 158 -8.51 12.35 -9.11
N PHE A 159 -8.39 12.88 -7.89
CA PHE A 159 -9.50 13.57 -7.21
C PHE A 159 -9.95 14.83 -7.96
N ALA A 160 -8.99 15.64 -8.44
CA ALA A 160 -9.29 16.81 -9.26
C ALA A 160 -9.94 16.41 -10.60
N ALA A 161 -9.49 15.33 -11.24
CA ALA A 161 -10.09 14.77 -12.45
C ALA A 161 -11.55 14.31 -12.22
N CYS A 162 -11.84 13.67 -11.09
CA CYS A 162 -13.22 13.34 -10.70
C CYS A 162 -14.09 14.62 -10.58
N GLY A 163 -13.56 15.67 -9.96
CA GLY A 163 -14.19 16.98 -9.87
C GLY A 163 -14.44 17.60 -11.26
N ALA A 164 -13.45 17.55 -12.14
CA ALA A 164 -13.57 18.05 -13.51
C ALA A 164 -14.66 17.31 -14.31
N VAL A 165 -14.72 15.98 -14.18
CA VAL A 165 -15.79 15.17 -14.83
C VAL A 165 -17.17 15.58 -14.32
N ALA A 166 -17.34 15.87 -13.01
CA ALA A 166 -18.61 16.36 -12.48
C ALA A 166 -19.02 17.69 -13.11
N LEU A 167 -18.08 18.62 -13.29
CA LEU A 167 -18.35 19.91 -13.98
C LEU A 167 -18.63 19.74 -15.47
N LEU A 168 -17.95 18.82 -16.15
CA LEU A 168 -18.18 18.49 -17.56
C LEU A 168 -19.56 17.88 -17.81
N CYS A 169 -20.22 17.36 -16.79
CA CYS A 169 -21.62 16.89 -16.90
C CYS A 169 -22.65 18.02 -16.90
N LEU A 170 -22.32 19.24 -16.43
CA LEU A 170 -23.27 20.37 -16.33
C LEU A 170 -23.90 20.80 -17.66
N PRO A 171 -23.17 20.93 -18.79
CA PRO A 171 -23.74 21.33 -20.08
C PRO A 171 -24.79 20.36 -20.64
N PHE A 172 -24.73 19.07 -20.21
CA PHE A 172 -25.68 18.06 -20.67
C PHE A 172 -27.06 18.17 -19.97
N LEU A 173 -27.13 18.84 -18.84
CA LEU A 173 -28.39 19.11 -18.12
C LEU A 173 -29.04 20.35 -18.70
N ARG A 174 -29.77 20.21 -19.83
CA ARG A 174 -30.44 21.32 -20.52
C ARG A 174 -31.79 21.65 -19.87
N GLY A 175 -32.18 22.97 -19.87
CA GLY A 175 -33.44 23.48 -19.35
C GLY A 175 -33.35 24.01 -17.91
N GLY A 176 -34.30 24.86 -17.53
CA GLY A 176 -34.34 25.53 -16.22
C GLY A 176 -33.34 26.67 -16.08
N GLN A 177 -33.48 27.46 -15.00
CA GLN A 177 -32.53 28.51 -14.68
C GLN A 177 -31.22 27.90 -14.18
N TRP A 178 -30.09 28.42 -14.67
CA TRP A 178 -28.79 28.11 -14.12
C TRP A 178 -28.71 28.69 -12.70
N GLY A 179 -28.05 28.01 -11.79
CA GLY A 179 -27.63 28.57 -10.51
C GLY A 179 -26.70 29.78 -10.73
N SER A 180 -26.18 30.35 -9.66
CA SER A 180 -25.26 31.49 -9.79
C SER A 180 -24.06 31.11 -10.68
N PRO A 181 -23.88 31.78 -11.84
CA PRO A 181 -22.76 31.49 -12.73
C PRO A 181 -21.41 31.73 -12.04
N SER A 182 -21.34 32.65 -11.11
CA SER A 182 -20.14 32.95 -10.31
C SER A 182 -19.67 31.74 -9.49
N VAL A 183 -20.59 30.98 -8.90
CA VAL A 183 -20.25 29.76 -8.12
C VAL A 183 -19.71 28.67 -9.05
N THR A 184 -20.30 28.49 -10.22
CA THR A 184 -19.80 27.50 -11.19
C THR A 184 -18.41 27.87 -11.72
N ILE A 185 -18.20 29.17 -12.05
CA ILE A 185 -16.90 29.68 -12.50
C ILE A 185 -15.84 29.50 -11.39
N ALA A 186 -16.19 29.84 -10.15
CA ALA A 186 -15.30 29.65 -9.01
C ALA A 186 -14.94 28.16 -8.80
N ALA A 187 -15.91 27.25 -8.94
CA ALA A 187 -15.66 25.81 -8.85
C ALA A 187 -14.75 25.30 -9.98
N VAL A 188 -14.95 25.77 -11.22
CA VAL A 188 -14.08 25.45 -12.35
C VAL A 188 -12.66 25.94 -12.08
N GLY A 189 -12.50 27.19 -11.66
CA GLY A 189 -11.21 27.78 -11.31
C GLY A 189 -10.52 27.02 -10.17
N PHE A 190 -11.26 26.63 -9.14
CA PHE A 190 -10.74 25.86 -8.00
C PHE A 190 -10.27 24.47 -8.44
N VAL A 191 -11.08 23.71 -9.19
CA VAL A 191 -10.72 22.37 -9.67
C VAL A 191 -9.51 22.44 -10.60
N ALA A 192 -9.46 23.41 -11.51
CA ALA A 192 -8.31 23.61 -12.39
C ALA A 192 -7.04 23.96 -11.61
N PHE A 193 -7.16 24.90 -10.66
CA PHE A 193 -6.03 25.27 -9.80
C PHE A 193 -5.52 24.09 -8.97
N ALA A 194 -6.41 23.34 -8.31
CA ALA A 194 -6.04 22.18 -7.51
C ALA A 194 -5.40 21.06 -8.36
N GLY A 195 -5.87 20.85 -9.59
CA GLY A 195 -5.27 19.88 -10.51
C GLY A 195 -3.89 20.27 -11.04
N LEU A 196 -3.61 21.58 -11.16
CA LEU A 196 -2.33 22.08 -11.70
C LEU A 196 -1.32 22.43 -10.60
N ALA A 197 -1.78 22.92 -9.45
CA ALA A 197 -0.93 23.42 -8.37
C ALA A 197 -1.08 22.62 -7.06
N GLY A 198 -1.91 21.59 -7.03
CA GLY A 198 -2.08 20.73 -5.87
C GLY A 198 -0.78 19.98 -5.57
N SER A 199 -0.29 20.06 -4.33
CA SER A 199 0.85 19.26 -3.89
C SER A 199 0.43 17.79 -3.85
N PRO A 200 1.19 16.88 -4.49
CA PRO A 200 0.89 15.46 -4.43
C PRO A 200 0.96 14.98 -2.97
N ALA A 201 0.06 14.07 -2.61
CA ALA A 201 0.08 13.45 -1.28
C ALA A 201 1.34 12.61 -1.07
N CYS A 202 1.91 12.08 -2.14
CA CYS A 202 3.12 11.25 -2.17
C CYS A 202 4.21 11.92 -2.99
N GLN A 203 5.45 11.77 -2.59
CA GLN A 203 6.59 12.21 -3.40
C GLN A 203 6.72 11.33 -4.65
N TYR A 204 6.54 10.02 -4.46
CA TYR A 204 6.45 9.01 -5.51
C TYR A 204 5.23 8.14 -5.22
N GLU A 205 4.40 7.90 -6.21
CA GLU A 205 3.17 7.12 -6.04
C GLU A 205 3.06 6.04 -7.12
N SER A 206 2.85 4.80 -6.70
CA SER A 206 2.47 3.67 -7.56
C SER A 206 1.06 3.20 -7.26
N GLY A 207 0.58 2.18 -7.98
CA GLY A 207 -0.65 1.47 -7.61
C GLY A 207 -0.56 0.73 -6.27
N LEU A 208 0.63 0.54 -5.70
CA LEU A 208 0.90 -0.27 -4.51
C LEU A 208 1.34 0.55 -3.30
N SER A 209 2.17 1.60 -3.49
CA SER A 209 2.79 2.34 -2.39
C SER A 209 2.86 3.85 -2.61
N CYS A 210 2.89 4.58 -1.52
CA CYS A 210 3.15 6.00 -1.43
C CYS A 210 4.51 6.20 -0.78
N LEU A 211 5.52 6.56 -1.59
CA LEU A 211 6.90 6.61 -1.15
C LEU A 211 7.35 8.05 -0.90
N HIS A 212 8.10 8.22 0.16
CA HIS A 212 8.81 9.45 0.51
C HIS A 212 10.27 9.15 0.81
N VAL A 213 11.16 9.96 0.29
CA VAL A 213 12.57 9.93 0.64
C VAL A 213 12.86 11.13 1.52
N VAL A 214 13.33 10.87 2.72
CA VAL A 214 13.61 11.89 3.74
C VAL A 214 15.07 11.81 4.16
N GLN A 215 15.78 12.92 4.00
CA GLN A 215 17.14 13.02 4.55
C GLN A 215 17.09 13.49 6.00
N ARG A 216 17.71 12.73 6.91
CA ARG A 216 17.89 13.08 8.31
C ARG A 216 19.38 13.07 8.67
N GLY A 217 20.01 14.24 8.69
CA GLY A 217 21.45 14.34 8.90
C GLY A 217 22.20 13.54 7.82
N PRO A 218 23.06 12.58 8.22
CA PRO A 218 23.81 11.76 7.27
C PRO A 218 23.01 10.59 6.68
N GLU A 219 21.74 10.44 7.04
CA GLU A 219 20.91 9.29 6.61
C GLU A 219 19.88 9.68 5.57
N ILE A 220 19.75 8.87 4.54
CA ILE A 220 18.63 8.84 3.62
C ILE A 220 17.69 7.74 4.07
N ARG A 221 16.41 8.07 4.23
CA ARG A 221 15.38 7.18 4.71
C ARG A 221 14.28 7.03 3.66
N LEU A 222 13.98 5.80 3.29
CA LEU A 222 12.84 5.46 2.46
C LEU A 222 11.64 5.12 3.35
N VAL A 223 10.56 5.87 3.18
CA VAL A 223 9.31 5.69 3.92
C VAL A 223 8.22 5.29 2.93
N SER A 224 7.54 4.20 3.19
CA SER A 224 6.38 3.74 2.43
C SER A 224 5.14 3.76 3.30
N ASP A 225 4.07 4.43 2.85
CA ASP A 225 2.78 4.52 3.55
C ASP A 225 2.94 4.90 5.05
N GLY A 226 3.84 5.84 5.35
CA GLY A 226 4.13 6.31 6.70
C GLY A 226 4.97 5.37 7.57
N THR A 227 5.48 4.27 7.00
CA THR A 227 6.37 3.30 7.69
C THR A 227 7.79 3.36 7.11
N LEU A 228 8.79 3.42 7.98
CA LEU A 228 10.20 3.38 7.58
C LEU A 228 10.52 2.00 7.02
N GLN A 229 10.89 1.94 5.73
CA GLN A 229 11.22 0.70 5.02
C GLN A 229 12.73 0.45 4.99
N ALA A 230 13.52 1.50 4.75
CA ALA A 230 14.95 1.38 4.65
C ALA A 230 15.64 2.68 5.05
N ALA A 231 16.90 2.56 5.44
CA ALA A 231 17.77 3.71 5.65
C ALA A 231 19.20 3.37 5.23
N GLU A 232 19.88 4.37 4.65
CA GLU A 232 21.27 4.29 4.22
C GLU A 232 21.99 5.59 4.56
N ARG A 233 23.29 5.57 4.79
CA ARG A 233 24.08 6.79 5.01
C ARG A 233 24.53 7.41 3.70
N VAL A 234 24.44 8.75 3.61
CA VAL A 234 24.86 9.52 2.42
C VAL A 234 26.36 9.35 2.17
N ALA A 235 27.17 9.35 3.23
CA ALA A 235 28.59 9.01 3.16
C ALA A 235 28.75 7.60 3.74
N PRO A 236 29.31 6.66 2.99
CA PRO A 236 29.58 5.33 3.51
C PRO A 236 30.48 5.47 4.73
N VAL A 237 29.97 5.10 5.89
CA VAL A 237 30.83 4.82 7.04
C VAL A 237 31.24 3.37 6.85
N GLU A 238 32.50 3.16 6.57
CA GLU A 238 33.05 1.80 6.53
C GLU A 238 32.76 1.15 7.88
N SER A 239 32.08 0.01 7.84
CA SER A 239 32.04 -0.89 8.99
C SER A 239 33.45 -1.47 9.23
N ASP A 240 33.70 -2.07 10.39
CA ASP A 240 35.00 -2.66 10.75
C ASP A 240 35.52 -3.65 9.69
N ASP A 241 34.63 -4.19 8.85
CA ASP A 241 34.95 -5.08 7.74
C ASP A 241 35.18 -4.37 6.38
N GLY A 242 35.24 -3.04 6.36
CA GLY A 242 35.44 -2.23 5.16
C GLY A 242 34.23 -2.13 4.21
N THR A 243 33.05 -2.60 4.65
CA THR A 243 31.82 -2.58 3.85
C THR A 243 30.83 -1.51 4.35
N VAL A 244 29.73 -1.32 3.59
CA VAL A 244 28.69 -0.35 3.95
C VAL A 244 28.01 -0.74 5.26
N GLY A 245 28.00 0.15 6.24
CA GLY A 245 27.34 -0.04 7.54
C GLY A 245 25.82 0.00 7.40
N LEU A 246 25.13 -0.94 8.05
CA LEU A 246 23.69 -0.94 8.19
C LEU A 246 23.23 0.18 9.14
N VAL A 247 22.02 0.70 8.96
CA VAL A 247 21.48 1.82 9.75
C VAL A 247 20.34 1.38 10.67
N LEU A 248 19.57 0.40 10.24
CA LEU A 248 18.43 -0.09 11.00
C LEU A 248 18.83 -1.31 11.83
N SER A 249 18.65 -1.25 13.15
CA SER A 249 19.12 -2.30 14.07
C SER A 249 18.54 -3.69 13.77
N TYR A 250 17.33 -3.76 13.15
CA TYR A 250 16.81 -5.06 12.73
C TYR A 250 17.63 -5.67 11.58
N THR A 251 18.14 -4.85 10.65
CA THR A 251 19.00 -5.33 9.57
C THR A 251 20.38 -5.72 10.09
N GLU A 252 20.88 -5.08 11.17
CA GLU A 252 22.12 -5.46 11.83
C GLU A 252 22.03 -6.87 12.43
N TRP A 253 20.89 -7.19 13.09
CA TRP A 253 20.70 -8.54 13.63
C TRP A 253 20.56 -9.58 12.52
N LEU A 254 19.77 -9.30 11.48
CA LEU A 254 19.64 -10.20 10.34
C LEU A 254 20.98 -10.45 9.68
N TRP A 255 21.79 -9.41 9.51
CA TRP A 255 23.14 -9.55 8.98
C TRP A 255 24.03 -10.37 9.90
N ALA A 256 24.06 -10.10 11.21
CA ALA A 256 24.87 -10.86 12.16
C ALA A 256 24.54 -12.37 12.14
N ARG A 257 23.25 -12.72 11.99
CA ARG A 257 22.85 -14.13 11.80
C ARG A 257 23.33 -14.67 10.46
N MET A 258 23.07 -13.98 9.36
CA MET A 258 23.48 -14.39 8.03
C MET A 258 25.01 -14.55 7.94
N ASP A 259 25.75 -13.63 8.54
CA ASP A 259 27.21 -13.65 8.53
C ASP A 259 27.77 -14.85 9.28
N ARG A 260 27.14 -15.25 10.39
CA ARG A 260 27.53 -16.41 11.18
C ARG A 260 27.11 -17.73 10.52
N ASP A 261 25.90 -17.77 9.95
CA ASP A 261 25.26 -19.03 9.53
C ASP A 261 25.61 -19.44 8.09
N LEU A 262 26.00 -18.48 7.23
CA LEU A 262 26.16 -18.72 5.80
C LEU A 262 27.62 -18.77 5.36
N GLY A 263 27.88 -19.59 4.35
CA GLY A 263 29.19 -19.67 3.70
C GLY A 263 29.49 -18.51 2.74
N PRO A 264 30.72 -18.41 2.21
CA PRO A 264 31.14 -17.31 1.34
C PRO A 264 30.50 -17.31 -0.06
N GLU A 265 29.94 -18.42 -0.48
CA GLU A 265 29.32 -18.62 -1.81
C GLU A 265 27.80 -18.84 -1.70
N ALA A 266 27.18 -18.46 -0.54
CA ALA A 266 25.79 -18.73 -0.27
C ALA A 266 24.85 -18.01 -1.25
N SER A 267 23.82 -18.71 -1.70
CA SER A 267 22.69 -18.16 -2.44
C SER A 267 21.55 -17.79 -1.50
N VAL A 268 21.08 -16.55 -1.53
CA VAL A 268 20.08 -16.04 -0.57
C VAL A 268 18.89 -15.42 -1.29
N LEU A 269 17.70 -15.89 -0.92
CA LEU A 269 16.43 -15.31 -1.36
C LEU A 269 15.97 -14.23 -0.38
N PHE A 270 15.69 -13.03 -0.88
CA PHE A 270 15.10 -11.93 -0.14
C PHE A 270 13.65 -11.70 -0.64
N VAL A 271 12.67 -12.03 0.19
CA VAL A 271 11.26 -11.72 -0.09
C VAL A 271 10.93 -10.38 0.54
N GLY A 272 10.86 -9.36 -0.32
CA GLY A 272 10.85 -7.95 0.03
C GLY A 272 12.18 -7.30 -0.34
N GLY A 273 12.18 -6.43 -1.36
CA GLY A 273 13.39 -5.69 -1.78
C GLY A 273 13.71 -4.54 -0.83
N GLY A 274 12.68 -3.82 -0.42
CA GLY A 274 12.82 -2.63 0.42
C GLY A 274 13.87 -1.68 -0.11
N GLY A 275 14.88 -1.36 0.70
CA GLY A 275 16.02 -0.54 0.28
C GLY A 275 17.17 -1.31 -0.35
N TYR A 276 17.04 -2.60 -0.58
CA TYR A 276 18.12 -3.51 -1.03
C TYR A 276 19.36 -3.51 -0.13
N THR A 277 19.23 -3.09 1.13
CA THR A 277 20.38 -2.90 2.04
C THR A 277 21.03 -4.23 2.43
N LEU A 278 20.25 -5.28 2.73
CA LEU A 278 20.80 -6.61 3.06
C LEU A 278 21.42 -7.32 1.84
N PRO A 279 20.78 -7.37 0.66
CA PRO A 279 21.43 -7.89 -0.55
C PRO A 279 22.74 -7.14 -0.87
N THR A 280 22.75 -5.82 -0.76
CA THR A 280 23.94 -4.98 -0.99
C THR A 280 25.05 -5.33 -0.01
N LYS A 281 24.74 -5.45 1.28
CA LYS A 281 25.72 -5.84 2.31
C LYS A 281 26.28 -7.24 2.06
N LEU A 282 25.40 -8.21 1.69
CA LEU A 282 25.81 -9.57 1.40
C LEU A 282 26.84 -9.63 0.25
N LEU A 283 26.51 -9.02 -0.89
CA LEU A 283 27.37 -9.06 -2.07
C LEU A 283 28.65 -8.23 -1.90
N ALA A 284 28.60 -7.13 -1.17
CA ALA A 284 29.80 -6.35 -0.84
C ALA A 284 30.76 -7.12 0.09
N SER A 285 30.22 -7.86 1.08
CA SER A 285 31.03 -8.66 2.01
C SER A 285 31.45 -10.00 1.42
N ARG A 286 30.69 -10.56 0.47
CA ARG A 286 30.87 -11.89 -0.12
C ARG A 286 30.72 -11.83 -1.64
N PRO A 287 31.78 -11.49 -2.38
CA PRO A 287 31.72 -11.31 -3.84
C PRO A 287 31.33 -12.55 -4.65
N LYS A 288 31.34 -13.74 -4.05
CA LYS A 288 30.90 -14.99 -4.70
C LYS A 288 29.51 -15.43 -4.27
N ALA A 289 28.87 -14.72 -3.33
CA ALA A 289 27.49 -14.99 -2.94
C ALA A 289 26.52 -14.61 -4.07
N GLN A 290 25.35 -15.21 -4.02
CA GLN A 290 24.24 -14.92 -4.93
C GLN A 290 23.07 -14.36 -4.14
N ALA A 291 22.37 -13.40 -4.70
CA ALA A 291 21.18 -12.79 -4.10
C ALA A 291 20.04 -12.71 -5.12
N VAL A 292 18.85 -13.10 -4.72
CA VAL A 292 17.62 -12.82 -5.45
C VAL A 292 16.71 -12.00 -4.54
N ALA A 293 16.32 -10.81 -5.00
CA ALA A 293 15.38 -9.94 -4.29
C ALA A 293 14.05 -9.88 -5.05
N VAL A 294 12.97 -10.29 -4.39
CA VAL A 294 11.61 -10.26 -4.92
C VAL A 294 10.89 -9.06 -4.35
N GLU A 295 10.62 -8.05 -5.18
CA GLU A 295 9.95 -6.82 -4.82
C GLU A 295 8.66 -6.65 -5.62
N ILE A 296 7.55 -6.45 -4.93
CA ILE A 296 6.25 -6.35 -5.59
C ILE A 296 6.07 -5.03 -6.35
N ASP A 297 6.71 -3.96 -5.88
CA ASP A 297 6.55 -2.61 -6.45
C ASP A 297 7.81 -2.16 -7.21
N PRO A 298 7.79 -2.20 -8.56
CA PRO A 298 8.92 -1.72 -9.36
C PRO A 298 9.34 -0.27 -9.07
N LEU A 299 8.41 0.55 -8.54
CA LEU A 299 8.72 1.93 -8.18
C LEU A 299 9.70 2.00 -6.99
N VAL A 300 9.64 1.06 -6.05
CA VAL A 300 10.61 0.97 -4.93
C VAL A 300 12.02 0.85 -5.49
N THR A 301 12.26 -0.07 -6.43
CA THR A 301 13.57 -0.25 -7.07
C THR A 301 14.02 1.02 -7.81
N GLN A 302 13.11 1.72 -8.50
CA GLN A 302 13.43 2.98 -9.19
C GLN A 302 13.83 4.08 -8.21
N VAL A 303 13.11 4.22 -7.10
CA VAL A 303 13.41 5.21 -6.05
C VAL A 303 14.75 4.91 -5.37
N VAL A 304 15.04 3.63 -5.10
CA VAL A 304 16.33 3.18 -4.56
C VAL A 304 17.47 3.53 -5.50
N ARG A 305 17.34 3.25 -6.79
CA ARG A 305 18.35 3.60 -7.81
C ARG A 305 18.69 5.10 -7.88
N VAL A 306 17.76 5.95 -7.48
CA VAL A 306 17.95 7.42 -7.52
C VAL A 306 18.49 7.96 -6.21
N HIS A 307 18.10 7.37 -5.08
CA HIS A 307 18.29 8.03 -3.79
C HIS A 307 19.16 7.27 -2.79
N MET A 308 19.38 5.96 -2.94
CA MET A 308 20.16 5.17 -1.98
C MET A 308 21.53 4.80 -2.60
N PRO A 309 22.60 5.51 -2.25
CA PRO A 309 23.87 5.46 -2.99
C PRO A 309 24.48 4.06 -3.11
N ALA A 310 24.65 3.32 -2.00
CA ALA A 310 25.30 2.01 -2.03
C ALA A 310 24.42 0.97 -2.72
N ALA A 311 23.11 0.95 -2.45
CA ALA A 311 22.18 0.06 -3.13
C ALA A 311 22.07 0.41 -4.62
N ALA A 312 22.04 1.72 -4.98
CA ALA A 312 22.02 2.16 -6.36
C ALA A 312 23.26 1.70 -7.13
N GLU A 313 24.43 1.83 -6.52
CA GLU A 313 25.69 1.37 -7.11
C GLU A 313 25.70 -0.15 -7.30
N MET A 314 25.29 -0.91 -6.29
CA MET A 314 25.18 -2.37 -6.38
C MET A 314 24.21 -2.81 -7.50
N ILE A 315 23.02 -2.18 -7.58
CA ILE A 315 22.04 -2.47 -8.62
C ILE A 315 22.58 -2.11 -10.01
N ALA A 316 23.33 -1.00 -10.12
CA ALA A 316 23.89 -0.58 -11.40
C ALA A 316 25.02 -1.50 -11.89
N GLN A 317 25.84 -2.03 -10.98
CA GLN A 317 26.98 -2.87 -11.31
C GLN A 317 26.61 -4.34 -11.48
N GLN A 318 25.70 -4.87 -10.65
CA GLN A 318 25.44 -6.30 -10.52
C GLN A 318 23.96 -6.69 -10.61
N GLY A 319 23.04 -5.71 -10.65
CA GLY A 319 21.61 -5.96 -10.72
C GLY A 319 21.17 -6.37 -12.13
N TYR A 320 20.32 -7.38 -12.22
CA TYR A 320 19.67 -7.80 -13.47
C TYR A 320 18.25 -8.33 -13.19
N ASP A 321 17.43 -8.41 -14.24
CA ASP A 321 16.10 -9.02 -14.15
C ASP A 321 16.27 -10.55 -14.09
N ALA A 322 15.95 -11.11 -12.93
CA ALA A 322 16.09 -12.55 -12.65
C ALA A 322 14.84 -13.36 -13.01
N SER A 323 13.81 -12.74 -13.59
CA SER A 323 12.60 -13.45 -14.01
C SER A 323 12.86 -14.47 -15.13
N GLU A 324 13.89 -14.25 -15.96
CA GLU A 324 14.24 -15.11 -17.11
C GLU A 324 15.66 -15.72 -17.03
N TYR A 325 16.47 -15.38 -16.00
CA TYR A 325 17.89 -15.76 -15.95
C TYR A 325 18.27 -16.40 -14.62
N GLU A 326 19.23 -17.33 -14.68
CA GLU A 326 19.88 -17.83 -13.46
C GLU A 326 20.80 -16.76 -12.86
N VAL A 327 20.86 -16.70 -11.53
CA VAL A 327 21.76 -15.80 -10.81
C VAL A 327 23.19 -16.28 -10.97
N ALA A 328 24.08 -15.43 -11.45
CA ALA A 328 25.50 -15.70 -11.48
C ALA A 328 26.17 -15.28 -10.18
N ASP A 329 27.35 -15.83 -9.89
CA ASP A 329 28.13 -15.49 -8.69
C ASP A 329 28.39 -13.99 -8.61
N GLY A 330 28.14 -13.41 -7.46
CA GLY A 330 28.32 -12.00 -7.22
C GLY A 330 27.29 -11.08 -7.88
N GLN A 331 26.14 -11.57 -8.32
CA GLN A 331 25.08 -10.80 -8.95
C GLN A 331 23.82 -10.70 -8.10
N LEU A 332 23.10 -9.60 -8.28
CA LEU A 332 21.81 -9.33 -7.66
C LEU A 332 20.68 -9.53 -8.67
N GLY A 333 19.99 -10.67 -8.58
CA GLY A 333 18.76 -10.91 -9.33
C GLY A 333 17.60 -10.12 -8.73
N ILE A 334 16.91 -9.30 -9.54
CA ILE A 334 15.74 -8.53 -9.13
C ILE A 334 14.52 -9.09 -9.85
N VAL A 335 13.51 -9.49 -9.08
CA VAL A 335 12.24 -10.01 -9.60
C VAL A 335 11.10 -9.10 -9.14
N HIS A 336 10.39 -8.51 -10.08
CA HIS A 336 9.21 -7.71 -9.78
C HIS A 336 7.96 -8.61 -9.80
N ALA A 337 7.64 -9.20 -8.64
CA ALA A 337 6.50 -10.11 -8.49
C ALA A 337 5.96 -10.10 -7.05
N ASP A 338 4.75 -10.62 -6.88
CA ASP A 338 4.26 -10.98 -5.56
C ASP A 338 5.11 -12.13 -4.99
N GLY A 339 5.56 -11.98 -3.73
CA GLY A 339 6.45 -12.95 -3.08
C GLY A 339 5.87 -14.37 -3.04
N ARG A 340 4.54 -14.53 -2.83
CA ARG A 340 3.90 -15.86 -2.83
C ARG A 340 3.86 -16.49 -4.22
N VAL A 341 3.62 -15.68 -5.24
CA VAL A 341 3.65 -16.15 -6.63
C VAL A 341 5.04 -16.64 -6.96
N TYR A 342 6.07 -15.84 -6.67
CA TYR A 342 7.46 -16.26 -6.88
C TYR A 342 7.81 -17.56 -6.15
N LEU A 343 7.47 -17.65 -4.86
CA LEU A 343 7.71 -18.88 -4.09
C LEU A 343 7.07 -20.12 -4.72
N ASN A 344 5.85 -19.98 -5.26
CA ASN A 344 5.15 -21.11 -5.88
C ASN A 344 5.73 -21.53 -7.24
N GLU A 345 6.25 -20.56 -8.01
CA GLU A 345 6.68 -20.76 -9.41
C GLU A 345 8.17 -21.05 -9.56
N THR A 346 9.01 -20.56 -8.64
CA THR A 346 10.46 -20.73 -8.77
C THR A 346 10.89 -22.20 -8.67
N GLY A 347 11.77 -22.59 -9.58
CA GLY A 347 12.51 -23.86 -9.52
C GLY A 347 13.89 -23.72 -8.86
N GLN A 348 14.33 -22.49 -8.54
CA GLN A 348 15.63 -22.24 -7.92
C GLN A 348 15.67 -22.73 -6.48
N ARG A 349 16.85 -23.12 -6.01
CA ARG A 349 17.12 -23.47 -4.62
C ARG A 349 18.07 -22.47 -4.01
N PHE A 350 17.92 -22.24 -2.72
CA PHE A 350 18.67 -21.25 -1.97
C PHE A 350 19.26 -21.85 -0.71
N ASP A 351 20.42 -21.34 -0.29
CA ASP A 351 21.04 -21.72 0.97
C ASP A 351 20.36 -21.03 2.17
N ALA A 352 19.71 -19.89 1.95
CA ALA A 352 18.92 -19.21 2.98
C ALA A 352 17.81 -18.34 2.37
N ALA A 353 16.83 -17.95 3.20
CA ALA A 353 15.84 -16.96 2.82
C ALA A 353 15.63 -15.93 3.92
N VAL A 354 15.39 -14.67 3.50
CA VAL A 354 14.97 -13.55 4.36
C VAL A 354 13.56 -13.16 3.96
N MET A 355 12.64 -13.28 4.91
CA MET A 355 11.24 -12.85 4.77
C MET A 355 11.07 -11.48 5.42
N ASP A 356 11.17 -10.42 4.62
CA ASP A 356 11.10 -9.01 5.05
C ASP A 356 10.11 -8.21 4.19
N ALA A 357 8.98 -8.85 3.83
CA ALA A 357 7.94 -8.22 3.03
C ALA A 357 6.88 -7.56 3.93
N PHE A 358 6.81 -6.23 3.85
CA PHE A 358 5.85 -5.44 4.61
C PHE A 358 5.03 -4.53 3.69
N SER A 359 3.79 -4.30 4.09
CA SER A 359 2.91 -3.30 3.52
C SER A 359 2.35 -2.48 4.68
N SER A 360 2.72 -1.18 4.75
CA SER A 360 2.19 -0.19 5.71
C SER A 360 1.98 -0.69 7.15
N GLY A 361 2.95 -1.41 7.70
CA GLY A 361 2.91 -1.90 9.08
C GLY A 361 2.13 -3.20 9.27
N SER A 362 1.82 -3.93 8.19
CA SER A 362 1.29 -5.29 8.24
C SER A 362 2.02 -6.21 7.26
N VAL A 363 2.18 -7.47 7.65
CA VAL A 363 2.68 -8.50 6.73
C VAL A 363 1.52 -8.98 5.86
N PRO A 364 1.70 -9.15 4.54
CA PRO A 364 0.69 -9.76 3.69
C PRO A 364 0.33 -11.18 4.19
N ALA A 365 -0.95 -11.40 4.48
CA ALA A 365 -1.40 -12.63 5.15
C ALA A 365 -1.00 -13.91 4.41
N HIS A 366 -0.98 -13.87 3.08
CA HIS A 366 -0.63 -15.00 2.20
C HIS A 366 0.86 -15.38 2.21
N LEU A 367 1.73 -14.52 2.77
CA LEU A 367 3.15 -14.81 2.94
C LEU A 367 3.49 -15.48 4.29
N VAL A 368 2.57 -15.46 5.24
CA VAL A 368 2.79 -15.97 6.60
C VAL A 368 1.89 -17.15 6.94
N THR A 369 1.59 -17.99 5.97
CA THR A 369 0.80 -19.21 6.14
C THR A 369 1.68 -20.46 6.21
N ARG A 370 1.14 -21.53 6.78
CA ARG A 370 1.79 -22.85 6.81
C ARG A 370 2.23 -23.29 5.41
N GLU A 371 1.37 -23.08 4.41
CA GLU A 371 1.61 -23.45 3.02
C GLU A 371 2.75 -22.64 2.40
N ALA A 372 2.90 -21.35 2.76
CA ALA A 372 4.01 -20.53 2.32
C ALA A 372 5.35 -21.05 2.89
N PHE A 373 5.40 -21.33 4.18
CA PHE A 373 6.60 -21.85 4.82
C PHE A 373 6.91 -23.32 4.44
N ALA A 374 5.90 -24.13 4.16
CA ALA A 374 6.11 -25.46 3.58
C ALA A 374 6.81 -25.33 2.21
N ARG A 375 6.36 -24.40 1.36
CA ARG A 375 7.02 -24.15 0.08
C ARG A 375 8.43 -23.59 0.24
N LEU A 376 8.65 -22.65 1.17
CA LEU A 376 10.00 -22.20 1.52
C LEU A 376 10.91 -23.38 1.90
N ARG A 377 10.41 -24.30 2.72
CA ARG A 377 11.18 -25.48 3.14
C ARG A 377 11.58 -26.39 1.97
N GLU A 378 10.83 -26.38 0.86
CA GLU A 378 11.18 -27.15 -0.35
C GLU A 378 12.32 -26.51 -1.15
N ILE A 379 12.41 -25.19 -1.17
CA ILE A 379 13.37 -24.45 -2.01
C ILE A 379 14.54 -23.85 -1.24
N VAL A 380 14.53 -23.92 0.11
CA VAL A 380 15.60 -23.41 0.98
C VAL A 380 16.20 -24.54 1.78
N ASP A 381 17.50 -24.78 1.59
CA ASP A 381 18.23 -25.87 2.23
C ASP A 381 18.69 -25.55 3.65
N GLY A 382 18.90 -24.27 3.97
CA GLY A 382 19.42 -23.76 5.23
C GLY A 382 18.42 -22.92 6.02
N PRO A 383 18.90 -21.89 6.73
CA PRO A 383 18.09 -21.08 7.62
C PRO A 383 17.12 -20.16 6.91
N VAL A 384 15.99 -19.89 7.58
CA VAL A 384 15.01 -18.88 7.19
C VAL A 384 14.96 -17.80 8.27
N TYR A 385 15.13 -16.56 7.86
CA TYR A 385 15.05 -15.38 8.73
C TYR A 385 13.78 -14.60 8.43
N VAL A 386 13.09 -14.18 9.48
CA VAL A 386 11.80 -13.49 9.34
C VAL A 386 11.80 -12.23 10.18
N ASN A 387 11.48 -11.08 9.55
CA ASN A 387 11.19 -9.84 10.25
C ASN A 387 9.67 -9.65 10.36
N LEU A 388 9.18 -9.35 11.55
CA LEU A 388 7.77 -9.05 11.82
C LEU A 388 7.67 -7.73 12.60
N LEU A 389 6.64 -6.94 12.30
CA LEU A 389 6.26 -5.78 13.11
C LEU A 389 4.97 -6.12 13.85
N ASP A 390 5.07 -6.34 15.17
CA ASP A 390 3.93 -6.72 16.02
C ASP A 390 4.10 -6.15 17.44
N LYS A 391 3.10 -6.34 18.28
CA LYS A 391 3.25 -6.15 19.73
C LYS A 391 4.17 -7.24 20.29
N PRO A 392 4.86 -6.98 21.42
CA PRO A 392 5.54 -8.04 22.14
C PRO A 392 4.59 -9.23 22.38
N ASP A 393 5.03 -10.43 22.02
CA ASP A 393 4.20 -11.65 22.06
C ASP A 393 2.83 -11.47 21.37
N GLY A 394 2.80 -10.72 20.27
CA GLY A 394 1.58 -10.42 19.53
C GLY A 394 1.08 -11.60 18.69
N PRO A 395 -0.16 -11.55 18.20
CA PRO A 395 -0.80 -12.70 17.53
C PRO A 395 -0.10 -13.08 16.21
N LEU A 396 0.49 -12.12 15.48
CA LEU A 396 1.24 -12.40 14.26
C LEU A 396 2.52 -13.17 14.60
N ALA A 397 3.31 -12.66 15.54
CA ALA A 397 4.55 -13.28 15.96
C ALA A 397 4.32 -14.70 16.49
N ARG A 398 3.29 -14.90 17.32
CA ARG A 398 2.92 -16.22 17.86
C ARG A 398 2.55 -17.21 16.75
N GLY A 399 1.73 -16.78 15.78
CA GLY A 399 1.30 -17.66 14.70
C GLY A 399 2.46 -18.04 13.76
N VAL A 400 3.33 -17.08 13.39
CA VAL A 400 4.51 -17.35 12.56
C VAL A 400 5.52 -18.21 13.32
N HIS A 401 5.77 -17.95 14.60
CA HIS A 401 6.62 -18.78 15.43
C HIS A 401 6.12 -20.24 15.49
N ALA A 402 4.81 -20.44 15.68
CA ALA A 402 4.21 -21.77 15.68
C ALA A 402 4.39 -22.49 14.34
N ILE A 403 4.24 -21.77 13.20
CA ILE A 403 4.47 -22.35 11.87
C ILE A 403 5.94 -22.73 11.68
N LEU A 404 6.88 -21.86 12.06
CA LEU A 404 8.30 -22.18 11.95
C LEU A 404 8.66 -23.42 12.75
N ARG A 405 8.11 -23.58 13.96
CA ARG A 405 8.34 -24.78 14.79
C ARG A 405 7.75 -26.07 14.24
N GLU A 406 6.78 -26.00 13.33
CA GLU A 406 6.32 -27.21 12.61
C GLU A 406 7.36 -27.69 11.58
N HIS A 407 8.17 -26.78 11.02
CA HIS A 407 9.09 -27.07 9.93
C HIS A 407 10.57 -27.14 10.36
N TYR A 408 10.92 -26.47 11.47
CA TYR A 408 12.30 -26.32 11.93
C TYR A 408 12.41 -26.67 13.43
N PRO A 409 13.35 -27.54 13.82
CA PRO A 409 13.56 -27.91 15.23
C PRO A 409 14.18 -26.78 16.06
N HIS A 410 14.90 -25.87 15.41
CA HIS A 410 15.59 -24.77 16.09
C HIS A 410 14.99 -23.43 15.62
N VAL A 411 14.44 -22.66 16.56
CA VAL A 411 13.90 -21.31 16.31
C VAL A 411 14.43 -20.38 17.38
N GLU A 412 15.18 -19.38 16.95
CA GLU A 412 15.65 -18.26 17.79
C GLU A 412 14.73 -17.06 17.59
N THR A 413 14.45 -16.32 18.66
CA THR A 413 13.59 -15.15 18.61
C THR A 413 14.18 -14.01 19.42
N VAL A 414 14.26 -12.84 18.80
CA VAL A 414 14.65 -11.59 19.45
C VAL A 414 13.62 -10.50 19.16
N GLN A 415 13.53 -9.53 20.06
CA GLN A 415 12.69 -8.35 19.84
C GLN A 415 13.46 -7.06 20.09
N GLY A 416 13.11 -6.02 19.37
CA GLY A 416 13.68 -4.69 19.49
C GLY A 416 12.88 -3.78 20.44
N HIS A 417 13.20 -2.50 20.42
CA HIS A 417 12.48 -1.48 21.18
C HIS A 417 11.02 -1.35 20.76
N VAL A 418 10.13 -1.23 21.75
CA VAL A 418 8.70 -0.97 21.52
C VAL A 418 8.50 0.51 21.15
N ASN A 419 7.92 0.77 19.99
CA ASN A 419 7.62 2.11 19.52
C ASN A 419 6.39 2.73 20.22
N ALA A 420 6.10 4.00 19.94
CA ALA A 420 4.96 4.71 20.52
C ALA A 420 3.58 4.10 20.18
N ARG A 421 3.50 3.23 19.18
CA ARG A 421 2.29 2.47 18.80
C ARG A 421 2.18 1.14 19.55
N GLY A 422 3.11 0.83 20.45
CA GLY A 422 3.18 -0.46 21.18
C GLY A 422 3.67 -1.62 20.32
N GLN A 423 4.32 -1.36 19.18
CA GLN A 423 4.86 -2.36 18.25
C GLN A 423 6.37 -2.38 18.29
N THR A 424 6.94 -3.53 17.97
CA THR A 424 8.39 -3.73 17.84
C THR A 424 8.70 -4.65 16.67
N ASN A 425 9.93 -4.58 16.16
CA ASN A 425 10.41 -5.65 15.28
C ASN A 425 10.64 -6.91 16.11
N ILE A 426 10.02 -8.00 15.69
CA ILE A 426 10.23 -9.34 16.21
C ILE A 426 10.91 -10.13 15.10
N LEU A 427 12.14 -10.57 15.38
CA LEU A 427 12.99 -11.25 14.43
C LEU A 427 13.08 -12.72 14.81
N LEU A 428 12.86 -13.58 13.84
CA LEU A 428 12.95 -15.02 14.03
C LEU A 428 13.99 -15.59 13.08
N ALA A 429 14.81 -16.51 13.57
CA ALA A 429 15.66 -17.37 12.76
C ALA A 429 15.24 -18.80 12.99
N ALA A 430 15.04 -19.55 11.92
CA ALA A 430 14.63 -20.95 11.98
C ALA A 430 15.57 -21.82 11.14
N SER A 431 16.05 -22.95 11.68
CA SER A 431 17.02 -23.82 11.01
C SER A 431 16.81 -25.29 11.40
N LEU A 432 17.32 -26.17 10.56
CA LEU A 432 17.41 -27.60 10.87
C LEU A 432 18.60 -27.94 11.79
N GLN A 433 19.61 -27.09 11.82
CA GLN A 433 20.76 -27.19 12.67
C GLN A 433 20.69 -26.22 13.85
N PRO A 434 21.25 -26.52 15.01
CA PRO A 434 21.35 -25.57 16.09
C PRO A 434 22.10 -24.32 15.66
N PHE A 435 21.62 -23.16 16.10
CA PHE A 435 22.33 -21.90 15.89
C PHE A 435 23.50 -21.75 16.85
N GLU A 436 24.64 -21.27 16.34
CA GLU A 436 25.69 -20.78 17.20
C GLU A 436 25.25 -19.46 17.84
N PRO A 437 25.49 -19.23 19.14
CA PRO A 437 25.15 -17.98 19.80
C PRO A 437 25.81 -16.77 19.13
N LEU A 438 25.08 -15.67 19.04
CA LEU A 438 25.67 -14.37 18.67
C LEU A 438 26.34 -13.77 19.91
N ASP A 439 27.58 -13.31 19.76
CA ASP A 439 28.35 -12.75 20.88
C ASP A 439 27.76 -11.41 21.35
N ILE A 440 27.22 -10.62 20.41
CA ILE A 440 26.64 -9.30 20.66
C ILE A 440 25.31 -9.18 19.90
N LEU A 441 24.30 -8.71 20.58
CA LEU A 441 23.04 -8.29 19.95
C LEU A 441 23.10 -6.79 19.63
N PRO A 442 22.45 -6.33 18.56
CA PRO A 442 22.31 -4.91 18.29
C PRO A 442 21.65 -4.16 19.44
N ASP A 443 21.96 -2.86 19.57
CA ASP A 443 21.43 -2.02 20.63
C ASP A 443 19.89 -2.08 20.70
N GLY A 444 19.39 -2.35 21.91
CA GLY A 444 17.95 -2.43 22.17
C GLY A 444 17.27 -3.72 21.74
N TYR A 445 18.03 -4.71 21.25
CA TYR A 445 17.50 -6.05 20.96
C TYR A 445 17.82 -7.03 22.10
N GLY A 446 16.87 -7.90 22.38
CA GLY A 446 17.02 -8.94 23.41
C GLY A 446 16.27 -10.21 23.02
N SER A 447 16.78 -11.36 23.50
CA SER A 447 16.08 -12.62 23.35
C SER A 447 14.69 -12.56 23.99
N THR A 448 13.70 -13.09 23.33
CA THR A 448 12.32 -13.12 23.81
C THR A 448 11.72 -14.51 23.65
N GLN A 449 10.73 -14.82 24.48
CA GLN A 449 9.93 -16.03 24.36
C GLN A 449 8.60 -15.68 23.73
N ILE A 450 8.18 -16.48 22.77
CA ILE A 450 6.91 -16.35 22.08
C ILE A 450 5.99 -17.46 22.55
N SER A 451 4.79 -17.09 22.97
CA SER A 451 3.76 -18.03 23.44
C SER A 451 3.23 -18.87 22.27
N ASP A 452 2.77 -20.07 22.58
CA ASP A 452 2.13 -20.94 21.60
C ASP A 452 0.84 -20.34 21.04
N ALA A 453 0.60 -20.55 19.78
CA ALA A 453 -0.61 -20.11 19.10
C ALA A 453 -1.03 -21.07 17.97
N ARG A 454 -2.21 -20.81 17.46
CA ARG A 454 -2.72 -21.52 16.29
C ARG A 454 -1.99 -21.02 15.04
N VAL A 455 -1.55 -21.91 14.18
CA VAL A 455 -0.92 -21.60 12.89
C VAL A 455 -1.93 -20.94 11.92
N PHE A 456 -1.40 -20.12 11.03
CA PHE A 456 -2.16 -19.56 9.92
C PHE A 456 -2.10 -20.51 8.72
N THR A 457 -3.16 -20.55 7.94
CA THR A 457 -3.27 -21.33 6.70
C THR A 457 -3.84 -20.48 5.60
N ASP A 458 -3.72 -20.90 4.33
CA ASP A 458 -4.30 -20.15 3.20
C ASP A 458 -5.82 -19.95 3.34
N ASN A 459 -6.52 -20.89 3.97
CA ASN A 459 -7.95 -20.77 4.29
C ASN A 459 -8.23 -19.93 5.54
N ARG A 460 -7.21 -19.65 6.35
CA ARG A 460 -7.30 -18.99 7.65
C ARG A 460 -6.07 -18.14 7.89
N GLY A 461 -5.91 -17.14 7.04
CA GLY A 461 -4.81 -16.18 7.15
C GLY A 461 -4.90 -15.34 8.42
N TRP A 462 -3.79 -14.69 8.77
CA TRP A 462 -3.75 -13.71 9.83
C TRP A 462 -4.50 -12.45 9.39
N VAL A 463 -5.54 -12.07 10.12
CA VAL A 463 -6.31 -10.84 9.90
C VAL A 463 -5.88 -9.69 10.80
N GLY A 464 -4.86 -9.87 11.59
CA GLY A 464 -3.90 -8.93 12.13
C GLY A 464 -4.34 -7.83 13.07
N HIS A 465 -5.48 -7.85 13.71
CA HIS A 465 -5.91 -6.67 14.46
C HIS A 465 -6.54 -6.92 15.83
N ARG A 466 -6.11 -7.94 16.57
CA ARG A 466 -6.54 -8.06 17.98
C ARG A 466 -5.45 -8.62 18.86
#